data_22bf253f98a2cc4b9e12591b07257dd4
#
_entry.id   22bf253f98a2cc4b9e12591b07257dd4
#
_cell.length_a   1.000
_cell.length_b   1.000
_cell.length_c   1.000
_cell.angle_alpha   90.00
_cell.angle_beta   90.00
_cell.angle_gamma   90.00
#
_symmetry.space_group_name_H-M   'P 1'
#
loop_
_entity.id
_entity.type
_entity.pdbx_description
1 polymer ?
#
loop_
_entity_poly.entity_id
_entity_poly.type
_entity_poly.pdbx_seq_one_letter_code
_entity_poly.pdbx_strand_id
1 'polypeptide(L)'
;MKAKRNSAVPRNQRMGAELQRDLHEIIFRKLKNPLVTEMVSIVSVDVSRDLAHANIFLSVYSTNKEKSKTTFEAIKNDSKKIRFELAKISRARTVPELHFILDGSMEYGDKIDKLLLEISKGENSD
;
A
#
# COMPACT_ATOMS: atom_id res chain seq x y z
N MET A 1 -0.33 -1.04 -33.57
CA MET A 1 -0.39 -2.16 -32.63
C MET A 1 -0.13 -1.73 -31.20
N LYS A 2 1.04 -1.19 -30.94
CA LYS A 2 1.35 -0.72 -29.60
C LYS A 2 0.44 0.40 -29.13
N ALA A 3 0.03 1.27 -30.06
CA ALA A 3 -0.90 2.35 -29.73
C ALA A 3 -2.25 1.80 -29.27
N LYS A 4 -2.69 0.70 -29.86
CA LYS A 4 -3.94 0.07 -29.45
C LYS A 4 -3.86 -0.48 -28.04
N ARG A 5 -2.72 -1.10 -27.70
CA ARG A 5 -2.53 -1.62 -26.35
C ARG A 5 -2.52 -0.50 -25.32
N ASN A 6 -1.84 0.60 -25.65
CA ASN A 6 -1.80 1.74 -24.75
C ASN A 6 -3.17 2.36 -24.55
N SER A 7 -3.96 2.43 -25.63
CA SER A 7 -5.30 2.98 -25.54
C SER A 7 -6.27 2.02 -24.86
N ALA A 8 -5.90 0.72 -24.76
CA ALA A 8 -6.73 -0.26 -24.08
C ALA A 8 -6.63 -0.16 -22.55
N VAL A 9 -5.60 0.50 -22.04
CA VAL A 9 -5.43 0.66 -20.59
C VAL A 9 -6.19 1.89 -20.12
N PRO A 10 -7.19 1.73 -19.24
CA PRO A 10 -7.96 2.88 -18.75
C PRO A 10 -7.08 3.87 -17.98
N ARG A 11 -7.49 5.13 -18.01
CA ARG A 11 -6.75 6.21 -17.34
C ARG A 11 -6.62 5.96 -15.84
N ASN A 12 -7.67 5.45 -15.22
CA ASN A 12 -7.62 5.19 -13.78
C ASN A 12 -6.60 4.10 -13.43
N GLN A 13 -6.45 3.09 -14.28
CA GLN A 13 -5.44 2.05 -14.04
C GLN A 13 -4.03 2.59 -14.20
N ARG A 14 -3.81 3.43 -15.20
CA ARG A 14 -2.51 4.05 -15.40
C ARG A 14 -2.16 4.96 -14.23
N MET A 15 -3.13 5.75 -13.78
CA MET A 15 -2.93 6.60 -12.61
C MET A 15 -2.62 5.76 -11.37
N GLY A 16 -3.30 4.64 -11.19
CA GLY A 16 -3.05 3.74 -10.09
C GLY A 16 -1.60 3.26 -10.05
N ALA A 17 -1.06 2.87 -11.20
CA ALA A 17 0.32 2.42 -11.28
C ALA A 17 1.31 3.54 -10.97
N GLU A 18 1.04 4.74 -11.47
CA GLU A 18 1.88 5.91 -11.18
C GLU A 18 1.83 6.29 -9.70
N LEU A 19 0.63 6.30 -9.14
CA LEU A 19 0.44 6.62 -7.73
C LEU A 19 1.14 5.60 -6.83
N GLN A 20 1.12 4.35 -7.21
CA GLN A 20 1.79 3.32 -6.43
C GLN A 20 3.28 3.60 -6.31
N ARG A 21 3.92 3.96 -7.40
CA ARG A 21 5.35 4.30 -7.39
C ARG A 21 5.61 5.56 -6.57
N ASP A 22 4.79 6.59 -6.77
CA ASP A 22 4.95 7.85 -6.06
C ASP A 22 4.71 7.69 -4.58
N LEU A 23 3.70 6.93 -4.20
CA LEU A 23 3.39 6.66 -2.80
C LEU A 23 4.49 5.85 -2.12
N HIS A 24 5.08 4.92 -2.84
CA HIS A 24 6.21 4.15 -2.32
C HIS A 24 7.34 5.10 -1.93
N GLU A 25 7.66 6.02 -2.81
CA GLU A 25 8.70 7.02 -2.56
C GLU A 25 8.37 7.86 -1.32
N ILE A 26 7.14 8.33 -1.23
CA ILE A 26 6.73 9.18 -0.13
C ILE A 26 6.75 8.43 1.20
N ILE A 27 6.14 7.26 1.23
CA ILE A 27 5.99 6.51 2.47
C ILE A 27 7.35 6.02 2.98
N PHE A 28 8.22 5.58 2.08
CA PHE A 28 9.48 4.98 2.50
C PHE A 28 10.64 5.97 2.62
N ARG A 29 10.55 7.12 1.98
CA ARG A 29 11.64 8.11 2.03
C ARG A 29 11.29 9.41 2.70
N LYS A 30 10.06 9.89 2.52
CA LYS A 30 9.69 11.22 2.99
C LYS A 30 8.89 11.21 4.28
N LEU A 31 8.15 10.15 4.52
CA LEU A 31 7.34 10.06 5.72
C LEU A 31 8.22 9.65 6.88
N LYS A 32 8.42 10.58 7.80
CA LYS A 32 9.25 10.34 8.97
C LYS A 32 8.36 10.23 10.20
N ASN A 33 7.58 9.17 10.24
CA ASN A 33 6.70 8.91 11.36
C ASN A 33 7.31 7.80 12.22
N PRO A 34 7.68 8.10 13.47
CA PRO A 34 8.31 7.11 14.34
C PRO A 34 7.41 5.95 14.71
N LEU A 35 6.10 6.09 14.51
CA LEU A 35 5.16 5.00 14.76
C LEU A 35 5.12 3.98 13.63
N VAL A 36 5.70 4.30 12.49
CA VAL A 36 5.84 3.36 11.39
C VAL A 36 7.11 2.55 11.61
N THR A 37 6.97 1.49 12.39
CA THR A 37 8.12 0.68 12.81
C THR A 37 8.25 -0.61 12.01
N GLU A 38 7.18 -1.05 11.37
CA GLU A 38 7.16 -2.33 10.67
C GLU A 38 7.29 -2.13 9.18
N MET A 39 7.72 -3.17 8.47
CA MET A 39 7.81 -3.13 7.02
C MET A 39 6.41 -3.06 6.42
N VAL A 40 6.24 -2.18 5.45
CA VAL A 40 4.97 -1.98 4.78
C VAL A 40 5.15 -2.18 3.29
N SER A 41 4.17 -2.75 2.66
CA SER A 41 4.14 -2.91 1.20
C SER A 41 2.84 -2.33 0.67
N ILE A 42 2.92 -1.65 -0.47
CA ILE A 42 1.73 -1.21 -1.18
C ILE A 42 1.34 -2.33 -2.12
N VAL A 43 0.26 -3.02 -1.78
CA VAL A 43 -0.21 -4.17 -2.56
C VAL A 43 -0.79 -3.73 -3.88
N SER A 44 -1.66 -2.75 -3.84
CA SER A 44 -2.30 -2.21 -5.04
C SER A 44 -2.87 -0.83 -4.77
N VAL A 45 -3.13 -0.11 -5.84
CA VAL A 45 -3.80 1.18 -5.78
C VAL A 45 -4.93 1.16 -6.80
N ASP A 46 -6.16 1.24 -6.32
CA ASP A 46 -7.34 1.27 -7.15
C ASP A 46 -7.90 2.68 -7.21
N VAL A 47 -7.85 3.28 -8.38
CA VAL A 47 -8.36 4.62 -8.60
C VAL A 47 -9.75 4.52 -9.22
N SER A 48 -10.70 5.31 -8.72
CA SER A 48 -12.04 5.36 -9.26
C SER A 48 -12.02 5.90 -10.70
N ARG A 49 -13.07 5.59 -11.45
CA ARG A 49 -13.15 6.01 -12.86
C ARG A 49 -13.13 7.51 -13.04
N ASP A 50 -13.71 8.24 -12.10
CA ASP A 50 -13.72 9.70 -12.14
C ASP A 50 -12.42 10.30 -11.61
N LEU A 51 -11.47 9.47 -11.21
CA LEU A 51 -10.15 9.86 -10.69
C LEU A 51 -10.23 10.66 -9.39
N ALA A 52 -11.35 10.58 -8.69
CA ALA A 52 -11.57 11.35 -7.47
C ALA A 52 -11.12 10.63 -6.20
N HIS A 53 -11.09 9.31 -6.24
CA HIS A 53 -10.74 8.50 -5.07
C HIS A 53 -9.73 7.43 -5.43
N ALA A 54 -8.82 7.16 -4.52
CA ALA A 54 -7.83 6.08 -4.66
C ALA A 54 -7.85 5.24 -3.40
N ASN A 55 -8.10 3.95 -3.57
CA ASN A 55 -8.01 2.98 -2.49
C ASN A 55 -6.61 2.38 -2.51
N ILE A 56 -5.87 2.60 -1.44
CA ILE A 56 -4.49 2.16 -1.34
C ILE A 56 -4.43 0.99 -0.37
N PHE A 57 -4.16 -0.18 -0.90
CA PHE A 57 -4.14 -1.42 -0.11
C PHE A 57 -2.73 -1.65 0.40
N LEU A 58 -2.59 -1.65 1.71
CA LEU A 58 -1.30 -1.83 2.38
C LEU A 58 -1.26 -3.16 3.10
N SER A 59 -0.11 -3.81 3.03
CA SER A 59 0.19 -4.96 3.89
C SER A 59 1.30 -4.53 4.84
N VAL A 60 1.18 -4.95 6.09
CA VAL A 60 2.19 -4.68 7.10
C VAL A 60 2.78 -6.03 7.54
N TYR A 61 4.10 -6.14 7.42
CA TYR A 61 4.81 -7.38 7.70
C TYR A 61 5.34 -7.35 9.13
N SER A 62 4.61 -8.02 10.02
CA SER A 62 4.99 -8.08 11.42
C SER A 62 4.30 -9.28 12.07
N THR A 63 5.00 -9.93 13.00
CA THR A 63 4.41 -10.98 13.83
C THR A 63 3.67 -10.39 15.02
N ASN A 64 3.85 -9.09 15.29
CA ASN A 64 3.20 -8.40 16.39
C ASN A 64 1.99 -7.63 15.85
N LYS A 65 0.80 -8.10 16.21
CA LYS A 65 -0.45 -7.52 15.70
C LYS A 65 -0.63 -6.07 16.12
N GLU A 66 -0.21 -5.72 17.32
CA GLU A 66 -0.33 -4.34 17.79
C GLU A 66 0.57 -3.41 17.01
N LYS A 67 1.79 -3.84 16.73
CA LYS A 67 2.73 -3.04 15.95
C LYS A 67 2.23 -2.89 14.50
N SER A 68 1.65 -3.95 13.95
CA SER A 68 1.04 -3.87 12.62
C SER A 68 -0.06 -2.82 12.59
N LYS A 69 -0.93 -2.87 13.57
CA LYS A 69 -2.04 -1.93 13.67
C LYS A 69 -1.54 -0.50 13.86
N THR A 70 -0.59 -0.31 14.76
CA THR A 70 -0.02 1.01 15.02
C THR A 70 0.63 1.58 13.76
N THR A 71 1.39 0.75 13.05
CA THR A 71 2.03 1.16 11.81
C THR A 71 1.00 1.59 10.77
N PHE A 72 -0.02 0.78 10.56
CA PHE A 72 -1.07 1.10 9.61
C PHE A 72 -1.80 2.39 9.99
N GLU A 73 -2.21 2.51 11.25
CA GLU A 73 -2.92 3.69 11.72
C GLU A 73 -2.08 4.95 11.58
N ALA A 74 -0.78 4.84 11.82
CA ALA A 74 0.13 5.97 11.66
C ALA A 74 0.14 6.47 10.22
N ILE A 75 0.20 5.55 9.26
CA ILE A 75 0.17 5.91 7.83
C ILE A 75 -1.19 6.52 7.48
N LYS A 76 -2.25 5.90 7.94
CA LYS A 76 -3.61 6.37 7.68
C LYS A 76 -3.82 7.78 8.24
N ASN A 77 -3.32 8.04 9.44
CA ASN A 77 -3.45 9.34 10.06
C ASN A 77 -2.65 10.43 9.33
N ASP A 78 -1.61 10.03 8.60
CA ASP A 78 -0.81 10.94 7.80
C ASP A 78 -1.31 11.10 6.37
N SER A 79 -2.52 10.63 6.07
CA SER A 79 -3.05 10.65 4.70
C SER A 79 -3.04 12.03 4.06
N LYS A 80 -3.37 13.07 4.82
CA LYS A 80 -3.35 14.44 4.30
C LYS A 80 -1.94 14.90 3.97
N LYS A 81 -1.00 14.58 4.82
CA LYS A 81 0.41 14.90 4.61
C LYS A 81 0.95 14.15 3.40
N ILE A 82 0.59 12.88 3.29
CA ILE A 82 1.00 12.05 2.16
C ILE A 82 0.42 12.62 0.87
N ARG A 83 -0.84 12.99 0.88
CA ARG A 83 -1.48 13.59 -0.29
C ARG A 83 -0.82 14.89 -0.69
N PHE A 84 -0.43 15.70 0.28
CA PHE A 84 0.27 16.96 0.03
C PHE A 84 1.61 16.71 -0.67
N GLU A 85 2.38 15.74 -0.16
CA GLU A 85 3.65 15.38 -0.78
C GLU A 85 3.45 14.78 -2.17
N LEU A 86 2.39 13.98 -2.32
CA LEU A 86 2.05 13.38 -3.60
C LEU A 86 1.73 14.43 -4.65
N ALA A 87 1.03 15.49 -4.25
CA ALA A 87 0.69 16.58 -5.17
C ALA A 87 1.92 17.28 -5.72
N LYS A 88 3.02 17.28 -4.97
CA LYS A 88 4.27 17.90 -5.43
C LYS A 88 4.96 17.12 -6.52
N ILE A 89 4.85 15.79 -6.49
CA ILE A 89 5.61 14.94 -7.42
C ILE A 89 4.74 14.29 -8.49
N SER A 90 3.44 14.27 -8.29
CA SER A 90 2.53 13.64 -9.24
C SER A 90 2.41 14.46 -10.52
N ARG A 91 2.37 13.77 -11.65
CA ARG A 91 2.12 14.40 -12.93
C ARG A 91 0.65 14.68 -13.15
N ALA A 92 -0.21 14.11 -12.34
CA ALA A 92 -1.64 14.28 -12.46
C ALA A 92 -2.01 15.73 -12.10
N ARG A 93 -3.00 16.25 -12.81
CA ARG A 93 -3.50 17.60 -12.56
C ARG A 93 -4.08 17.72 -11.17
N THR A 94 -4.81 16.70 -10.75
CA THR A 94 -5.38 16.62 -9.42
C THR A 94 -5.03 15.27 -8.82
N VAL A 95 -4.84 15.26 -7.50
CA VAL A 95 -4.55 14.04 -6.77
C VAL A 95 -5.84 13.52 -6.16
N PRO A 96 -6.17 12.24 -6.35
CA PRO A 96 -7.36 11.66 -5.74
C PRO A 96 -7.32 11.75 -4.21
N GLU A 97 -8.47 11.67 -3.60
CA GLU A 97 -8.56 11.49 -2.16
C GLU A 97 -8.05 10.10 -1.84
N LEU A 98 -7.14 10.01 -0.87
CA LEU A 98 -6.49 8.75 -0.53
C LEU A 98 -7.23 8.03 0.59
N HIS A 99 -7.51 6.76 0.34
CA HIS A 99 -8.14 5.88 1.33
C HIS A 99 -7.23 4.70 1.56
N PHE A 100 -6.61 4.65 2.73
CA PHE A 100 -5.71 3.55 3.07
C PHE A 100 -6.51 2.41 3.67
N ILE A 101 -6.30 1.23 3.12
CA ILE A 101 -7.01 0.02 3.51
C ILE A 101 -5.99 -1.03 3.88
N LEU A 102 -6.19 -1.64 5.03
CA LEU A 102 -5.32 -2.70 5.48
C LEU A 102 -5.69 -3.97 4.73
N ASP A 103 -4.80 -4.43 3.86
CA ASP A 103 -5.05 -5.61 3.05
C ASP A 103 -4.61 -6.86 3.78
N GLY A 104 -5.43 -7.27 4.75
CA GLY A 104 -5.20 -8.50 5.48
C GLY A 104 -3.91 -8.54 6.28
N SER A 105 -3.40 -7.38 6.73
CA SER A 105 -2.12 -7.41 7.45
C SER A 105 -2.21 -8.16 8.75
N MET A 106 -3.31 -8.08 9.47
CA MET A 106 -3.48 -8.89 10.67
C MET A 106 -3.60 -10.36 10.29
N GLU A 107 -4.37 -10.63 9.23
CA GLU A 107 -4.45 -11.96 8.66
C GLU A 107 -3.12 -12.38 8.07
N TYR A 108 -2.42 -11.44 7.48
CA TYR A 108 -1.11 -11.71 6.89
C TYR A 108 -0.11 -12.11 7.97
N GLY A 109 -0.11 -11.41 9.09
CA GLY A 109 0.70 -11.80 10.24
C GLY A 109 0.34 -13.20 10.71
N ASP A 110 -0.96 -13.48 10.81
CA ASP A 110 -1.44 -14.80 11.18
C ASP A 110 -1.02 -15.84 10.15
N LYS A 111 -1.09 -15.50 8.87
CA LYS A 111 -0.66 -16.41 7.80
C LYS A 111 0.83 -16.69 7.88
N ILE A 112 1.62 -15.69 8.15
CA ILE A 112 3.07 -15.87 8.32
C ILE A 112 3.34 -16.80 9.49
N ASP A 113 2.68 -16.56 10.61
CA ASP A 113 2.81 -17.42 11.78
C ASP A 113 2.39 -18.84 11.48
N LYS A 114 1.28 -19.01 10.79
CA LYS A 114 0.79 -20.34 10.39
C LYS A 114 1.76 -21.02 9.44
N LEU A 115 2.29 -20.27 8.47
CA LEU A 115 3.26 -20.81 7.53
C LEU A 115 4.53 -21.25 8.24
N LEU A 116 5.00 -20.46 9.20
CA LEU A 116 6.17 -20.83 9.98
C LEU A 116 5.90 -22.08 10.80
N LEU A 117 4.71 -22.18 11.39
CA LEU A 117 4.31 -23.38 12.13
C LEU A 117 4.23 -24.58 11.23
N GLU A 118 3.65 -24.43 10.04
CA GLU A 118 3.53 -25.52 9.09
C GLU A 118 4.89 -26.00 8.60
N ILE A 119 5.80 -25.06 8.34
CA ILE A 119 7.16 -25.39 7.95
C ILE A 119 7.85 -26.18 9.08
N SER A 120 7.71 -25.69 10.31
CA SER A 120 8.25 -26.37 11.48
C SER A 120 7.68 -27.78 11.63
N LYS A 121 6.36 -27.91 11.47
CA LYS A 121 5.70 -29.20 11.56
C LYS A 121 6.13 -30.12 10.44
N GLY A 122 6.26 -29.57 9.23
CA GLY A 122 6.72 -30.31 8.09
C GLY A 122 8.11 -30.86 8.31
N GLU A 123 8.99 -30.02 8.82
CA GLU A 123 10.34 -30.44 9.15
C GLU A 123 10.37 -31.50 10.24
N ASN A 124 9.51 -31.32 11.24
CA ASN A 124 9.42 -32.28 12.34
C ASN A 124 8.76 -33.59 11.94
N SER A 125 7.88 -33.55 10.94
CA SER A 125 7.18 -34.72 10.45
C SER A 125 8.07 -35.59 9.59
N ASP A 126 9.00 -34.98 8.96
CA ASP A 126 9.91 -35.67 8.05
C ASP A 126 11.09 -36.25 8.79
#